data_4d389f14741508abb3e90b3b672f6b02
#
_entry.id   4d389f14741508abb3e90b3b672f6b02
#
_cell.length_a   1.000
_cell.length_b   1.000
_cell.length_c   1.000
_cell.angle_alpha   90.00
_cell.angle_beta   90.00
_cell.angle_gamma   90.00
#
_symmetry.space_group_name_H-M   'P 1'
#
loop_
_entity.id
_entity.type
_entity.pdbx_description
1 polymer ?
#
loop_
_entity_poly.entity_id
_entity_poly.type
_entity_poly.pdbx_seq_one_letter_code
_entity_poly.pdbx_strand_id
1 'polypeptide(L)'
;NPMENNKVYTCAEMREMMIDTSDYCFMDEVGDFTGTLEMKAEAKSGMLRIFLRLSDDRKIITPVFWWQKYLGFYEMEIGTQLKLYYRESGREKIYLAKVEVLENE
;
A
#
# COMPACT_ATOMS: atom_id res chain seq x y z
N ASN A 1 -3.99 7.32 -19.58
CA ASN A 1 -3.20 6.24 -20.16
C ASN A 1 -3.20 5.04 -19.20
N PRO A 2 -3.71 3.88 -19.68
CA PRO A 2 -3.78 2.69 -18.80
C PRO A 2 -2.45 2.29 -18.18
N MET A 3 -1.34 2.52 -18.86
CA MET A 3 -0.01 2.16 -18.34
C MET A 3 0.39 2.99 -17.13
N GLU A 4 -0.10 4.21 -17.03
CA GLU A 4 0.20 5.08 -15.88
C GLU A 4 -0.49 4.63 -14.61
N ASN A 5 -1.62 3.93 -14.75
CA ASN A 5 -2.38 3.44 -13.61
C ASN A 5 -1.70 2.29 -12.86
N ASN A 6 -0.68 1.69 -13.48
CA ASN A 6 0.03 0.56 -12.90
C ASN A 6 1.42 0.93 -12.39
N LYS A 7 1.79 2.21 -12.49
CA LYS A 7 3.17 2.63 -12.22
C LYS A 7 3.58 2.37 -10.78
N VAL A 8 4.80 1.85 -10.63
CA VAL A 8 5.47 1.72 -9.34
C VAL A 8 6.59 2.77 -9.32
N TYR A 9 6.45 3.75 -8.44
CA TYR A 9 7.40 4.85 -8.35
C TYR A 9 8.67 4.44 -7.61
N THR A 10 9.82 4.82 -8.15
CA THR A 10 11.08 4.66 -7.43
C THR A 10 11.27 5.82 -6.46
N CYS A 11 12.19 5.67 -5.50
CA CYS A 11 12.53 6.76 -4.58
C CYS A 11 13.00 8.01 -5.33
N ALA A 12 13.80 7.80 -6.38
CA ALA A 12 14.31 8.91 -7.18
C ALA A 12 13.19 9.67 -7.88
N GLU A 13 12.25 8.92 -8.47
CA GLU A 13 11.09 9.53 -9.12
C GLU A 13 10.24 10.34 -8.15
N MET A 14 10.02 9.79 -6.95
CA MET A 14 9.23 10.50 -5.94
C MET A 14 9.88 11.81 -5.53
N ARG A 15 11.21 11.82 -5.41
CA ARG A 15 11.94 13.06 -5.09
C ARG A 15 11.86 14.06 -6.22
N GLU A 16 12.13 13.62 -7.45
CA GLU A 16 12.10 14.49 -8.63
C GLU A 16 10.72 15.11 -8.86
N MET A 17 9.68 14.35 -8.66
CA MET A 17 8.31 14.80 -8.85
C MET A 17 7.76 15.54 -7.64
N MET A 18 8.53 15.60 -6.56
CA MET A 18 8.13 16.25 -5.31
C MET A 18 6.80 15.73 -4.78
N ILE A 19 6.62 14.40 -4.85
CA ILE A 19 5.40 13.77 -4.36
C ILE A 19 5.37 13.87 -2.83
N ASP A 20 4.32 14.48 -2.32
CA ASP A 20 4.13 14.65 -0.89
C ASP A 20 3.33 13.49 -0.31
N THR A 21 3.94 12.72 0.59
CA THR A 21 3.28 11.59 1.25
C THR A 21 3.08 11.85 2.75
N SER A 22 3.23 13.10 3.18
CA SER A 22 3.16 13.44 4.61
C SER A 22 1.79 13.19 5.24
N ASP A 23 0.74 13.11 4.43
CA ASP A 23 -0.61 12.84 4.91
C ASP A 23 -0.87 11.37 5.21
N TYR A 24 0.03 10.48 4.75
CA TYR A 24 -0.12 9.05 4.97
C TYR A 24 0.57 8.63 6.26
N CYS A 25 -0.13 7.87 7.08
CA CYS A 25 0.36 7.37 8.37
C CYS A 25 0.38 5.86 8.39
N PHE A 26 1.26 5.29 9.21
CA PHE A 26 1.24 3.85 9.44
C PHE A 26 0.02 3.48 10.27
N MET A 27 -0.54 2.30 10.00
CA MET A 27 -1.67 1.80 10.78
C MET A 27 -1.23 1.57 12.24
N ASP A 28 -2.03 2.05 13.18
CA ASP A 28 -1.76 1.97 14.60
C ASP A 28 -2.79 1.15 15.38
N GLU A 29 -3.61 0.37 14.68
CA GLU A 29 -4.59 -0.48 15.34
C GLU A 29 -4.74 -1.83 14.64
N VAL A 30 -5.11 -2.84 15.41
CA VAL A 30 -5.37 -4.20 14.94
C VAL A 30 -6.74 -4.25 14.29
N GLY A 31 -6.88 -5.06 13.26
CA GLY A 31 -8.16 -5.27 12.60
C GLY A 31 -8.03 -5.50 11.11
N ASP A 32 -9.16 -5.64 10.47
CA ASP A 32 -9.27 -5.84 9.04
C ASP A 32 -9.85 -4.56 8.43
N PHE A 33 -9.13 -3.99 7.47
CA PHE A 33 -9.52 -2.71 6.90
C PHE A 33 -9.58 -2.82 5.38
N THR A 34 -10.60 -2.21 4.79
CA THR A 34 -10.68 -2.12 3.34
C THR A 34 -10.29 -0.72 2.90
N GLY A 35 -9.68 -0.63 1.74
CA GLY A 35 -9.25 0.64 1.20
C GLY A 35 -9.02 0.60 -0.29
N THR A 36 -8.75 1.77 -0.83
CA THR A 36 -8.53 1.98 -2.26
C THR A 36 -7.06 2.31 -2.49
N LEU A 37 -6.43 1.58 -3.39
CA LEU A 37 -5.03 1.81 -3.75
C LEU A 37 -4.87 3.16 -4.41
N GLU A 38 -3.98 3.99 -3.88
CA GLU A 38 -3.70 5.33 -4.43
C GLU A 38 -2.33 5.43 -5.09
N MET A 39 -1.35 4.66 -4.60
CA MET A 39 0.00 4.71 -5.18
C MET A 39 0.78 3.46 -4.78
N LYS A 40 1.67 3.04 -5.67
CA LYS A 40 2.63 1.97 -5.42
C LYS A 40 4.04 2.53 -5.52
N ALA A 41 4.93 2.13 -4.63
CA ALA A 41 6.28 2.68 -4.61
C ALA A 41 7.31 1.67 -4.13
N GLU A 42 8.56 1.93 -4.50
CA GLU A 42 9.73 1.21 -3.98
C GLU A 42 10.36 2.01 -2.85
N ALA A 43 10.75 1.33 -1.80
CA ALA A 43 11.58 1.91 -0.75
C ALA A 43 13.05 1.82 -1.15
N LYS A 44 13.94 2.45 -0.36
CA LYS A 44 15.38 2.44 -0.62
C LYS A 44 15.96 1.03 -0.66
N SER A 45 15.35 0.11 0.08
CA SER A 45 15.79 -1.29 0.12
C SER A 45 15.43 -2.08 -1.15
N GLY A 46 14.67 -1.49 -2.06
CA GLY A 46 14.12 -2.20 -3.21
C GLY A 46 12.84 -2.96 -2.89
N MET A 47 12.44 -3.00 -1.62
CA MET A 47 11.18 -3.59 -1.23
C MET A 47 10.04 -2.65 -1.57
N LEU A 48 8.85 -3.21 -1.67
CA LEU A 48 7.68 -2.49 -2.16
C LEU A 48 6.76 -2.07 -1.01
N ARG A 49 6.00 -1.01 -1.26
CA ARG A 49 4.95 -0.55 -0.34
C ARG A 49 3.84 0.10 -1.14
N ILE A 50 2.69 0.23 -0.50
CA ILE A 50 1.56 0.91 -1.12
C ILE A 50 1.03 2.00 -0.22
N PHE A 51 0.32 2.92 -0.85
CA PHE A 51 -0.37 4.02 -0.21
C PHE A 51 -1.84 3.88 -0.56
N LEU A 52 -2.70 3.95 0.44
CA LEU A 52 -4.13 3.73 0.21
C LEU A 52 -4.98 4.61 1.11
N ARG A 53 -6.22 4.78 0.69
CA ARG A 53 -7.24 5.46 1.49
C ARG A 53 -8.24 4.41 1.97
N LEU A 54 -8.41 4.34 3.28
CA LEU A 54 -9.36 3.42 3.87
C LEU A 54 -10.79 3.90 3.65
N SER A 55 -11.74 3.00 3.87
CA SER A 55 -13.17 3.33 3.74
C SER A 55 -13.64 4.40 4.71
N ASP A 56 -12.88 4.63 5.80
CA ASP A 56 -13.16 5.70 6.77
C ASP A 56 -12.36 6.97 6.49
N ASP A 57 -11.77 7.08 5.30
CA ASP A 57 -10.98 8.22 4.80
C ASP A 57 -9.59 8.39 5.40
N ARG A 58 -9.15 7.49 6.27
CA ARG A 58 -7.76 7.52 6.72
C ARG A 58 -6.81 7.20 5.56
N LYS A 59 -5.70 7.91 5.51
CA LYS A 59 -4.66 7.69 4.49
C LYS A 59 -3.53 6.91 5.13
N ILE A 60 -3.27 5.72 4.58
CA ILE A 60 -2.36 4.74 5.19
C ILE A 60 -1.21 4.43 4.23
N ILE A 61 0.00 4.40 4.79
CA ILE A 61 1.19 3.86 4.13
C ILE A 61 1.49 2.51 4.78
N THR A 62 1.78 1.50 3.97
CA THR A 62 2.16 0.21 4.52
C THR A 62 3.66 0.19 4.84
N PRO A 63 4.09 -0.65 5.79
CA PRO A 63 5.50 -1.00 5.90
C PRO A 63 5.97 -1.62 4.58
N VAL A 64 7.29 -1.68 4.38
CA VAL A 64 7.81 -2.41 3.21
C VAL A 64 7.43 -3.88 3.33
N PHE A 65 7.09 -4.48 2.20
CA PHE A 65 6.53 -5.81 2.19
C PHE A 65 6.98 -6.52 0.90
N TRP A 66 6.96 -7.85 0.89
CA TRP A 66 7.37 -8.64 -0.27
C TRP A 66 6.21 -8.72 -1.28
N TRP A 67 5.75 -7.57 -1.76
CA TRP A 67 4.63 -7.47 -2.68
C TRP A 67 4.85 -8.23 -3.99
N GLN A 68 6.11 -8.35 -4.40
CA GLN A 68 6.43 -9.08 -5.63
C GLN A 68 6.07 -10.54 -5.54
N LYS A 69 5.83 -11.07 -4.34
CA LYS A 69 5.35 -12.44 -4.14
C LYS A 69 3.85 -12.56 -4.38
N TYR A 70 3.15 -11.44 -4.41
CA TYR A 70 1.72 -11.44 -4.66
C TYR A 70 1.47 -11.31 -6.15
N LEU A 71 0.77 -12.29 -6.71
CA LEU A 71 0.46 -12.32 -8.12
C LEU A 71 -0.31 -11.06 -8.51
N GLY A 72 0.16 -10.40 -9.57
CA GLY A 72 -0.51 -9.24 -10.11
C GLY A 72 -0.18 -7.90 -9.46
N PHE A 73 0.82 -7.86 -8.56
CA PHE A 73 1.18 -6.58 -7.93
C PHE A 73 1.50 -5.49 -8.95
N TYR A 74 2.33 -5.82 -9.93
CA TYR A 74 2.78 -4.82 -10.91
C TYR A 74 1.67 -4.40 -11.86
N GLU A 75 0.69 -5.26 -12.07
CA GLU A 75 -0.48 -4.99 -12.90
C GLU A 75 -1.63 -4.38 -12.13
N MET A 76 -1.53 -4.34 -10.82
CA MET A 76 -2.58 -3.80 -9.95
C MET A 76 -2.74 -2.30 -10.21
N GLU A 77 -3.93 -1.89 -10.60
CA GLU A 77 -4.21 -0.51 -10.97
C GLU A 77 -4.56 0.36 -9.77
N ILE A 78 -4.24 1.63 -9.87
CA ILE A 78 -4.72 2.64 -8.93
C ILE A 78 -6.25 2.57 -8.94
N GLY A 79 -6.86 2.61 -7.77
CA GLY A 79 -8.30 2.42 -7.61
C GLY A 79 -8.69 1.02 -7.19
N THR A 80 -7.75 0.07 -7.23
CA THR A 80 -8.02 -1.30 -6.80
C THR A 80 -8.44 -1.32 -5.33
N GLN A 81 -9.48 -2.09 -5.02
CA GLN A 81 -9.95 -2.28 -3.65
C GLN A 81 -9.15 -3.39 -2.99
N LEU A 82 -8.67 -3.13 -1.80
CA LEU A 82 -7.84 -4.07 -1.05
C LEU A 82 -8.39 -4.25 0.35
N LYS A 83 -8.15 -5.43 0.92
CA LYS A 83 -8.41 -5.68 2.34
C LYS A 83 -7.07 -5.99 2.99
N LEU A 84 -6.78 -5.27 4.07
CA LEU A 84 -5.53 -5.41 4.81
C LEU A 84 -5.85 -5.96 6.20
N TYR A 85 -5.07 -6.95 6.59
CA TYR A 85 -5.26 -7.65 7.87
C TYR A 85 -4.09 -7.29 8.76
N TYR A 86 -4.36 -6.46 9.79
CA TYR A 86 -3.35 -6.05 10.76
C TYR A 86 -3.53 -6.85 12.04
N ARG A 87 -2.42 -7.36 12.54
CA ARG A 87 -2.41 -8.19 13.74
C ARG A 87 -1.32 -7.70 14.69
N GLU A 88 -1.40 -8.12 15.93
CA GLU A 88 -0.43 -7.74 16.95
C GLU A 88 0.52 -8.91 17.20
N SER A 89 1.81 -8.59 17.26
CA SER A 89 2.83 -9.56 17.61
C SER A 89 2.91 -9.67 19.15
N GLY A 90 3.62 -10.68 19.64
CA GLY A 90 3.83 -10.86 21.09
C GLY A 90 4.58 -9.74 21.79
N ARG A 91 5.07 -8.74 21.02
CA ARG A 91 5.75 -7.56 21.56
C ARG A 91 4.90 -6.30 21.41
N GLU A 92 3.61 -6.46 21.28
CA GLU A 92 2.66 -5.36 21.12
C GLU A 92 2.92 -4.50 19.89
N LYS A 93 3.55 -5.05 18.87
CA LYS A 93 3.78 -4.37 17.60
C LYS A 93 2.75 -4.80 16.60
N ILE A 94 2.20 -3.81 15.91
CA ILE A 94 1.21 -4.06 14.85
C ILE A 94 1.94 -4.32 13.55
N TYR A 95 1.55 -5.37 12.85
CA TYR A 95 2.13 -5.73 11.56
C TYR A 95 1.05 -6.08 10.55
N LEU A 96 1.40 -5.91 9.28
CA LEU A 96 0.51 -6.26 8.18
C LEU A 96 0.69 -7.76 7.90
N ALA A 97 -0.31 -8.54 8.30
CA ALA A 97 -0.23 -9.99 8.21
C ALA A 97 -0.64 -10.55 6.86
N LYS A 98 -1.57 -9.86 6.18
CA LYS A 98 -2.11 -10.34 4.91
C LYS A 98 -2.71 -9.19 4.12
N VAL A 99 -2.62 -9.30 2.81
CA VAL A 99 -3.29 -8.38 1.88
C VAL A 99 -4.11 -9.20 0.90
N GLU A 100 -5.30 -8.75 0.63
CA GLU A 100 -6.22 -9.44 -0.27
C GLU A 100 -6.78 -8.45 -1.28
N VAL A 101 -6.71 -8.79 -2.56
CA VAL A 101 -7.33 -7.98 -3.60
C VAL A 101 -8.81 -8.34 -3.66
N LEU A 102 -9.66 -7.32 -3.52
CA LEU A 102 -11.09 -7.53 -3.60
C LEU A 102 -11.54 -7.40 -5.05
N GLU A 103 -12.41 -8.31 -5.48
CA GLU A 103 -12.92 -8.25 -6.82
C GLU A 103 -13.98 -7.16 -6.91
N ASN A 104 -13.91 -6.38 -8.00
CA ASN A 104 -14.94 -5.41 -8.31
C ASN A 104 -16.00 -6.09 -9.17
N GLU A 105 -17.21 -6.00 -8.73
CA GLU A 105 -18.33 -6.49 -9.52
C GLU A 105 -18.97 -5.39 -10.34
#